data_7a9c21948d3c550b06788eb8dc08eb82
#
_entry.id   7a9c21948d3c550b06788eb8dc08eb82
#
_cell.length_a   1.000
_cell.length_b   1.000
_cell.length_c   1.000
_cell.angle_alpha   90.00
_cell.angle_beta   90.00
_cell.angle_gamma   90.00
#
_symmetry.space_group_name_H-M   'P 1'
#
loop_
_entity.id
_entity.type
_entity.pdbx_description
1 polymer ?
#
loop_
_entity_poly.entity_id
_entity_poly.type
_entity_poly.pdbx_seq_one_letter_code
_entity_poly.pdbx_strand_id
1 'polypeptide(L)'
;VIEKDEKLSEIANDCISGLIHHHEGLSALLASTVNSYDRLQPASMAGYWANWAGDHRMVTIRTSTSSSNSARIEHRTADGAGNPYIVTSSILKASMLGIKNKYKLLPAEDLDGMENVRATKHVPSSLSKAIAALENDKVLKSKIGDSFCNAFIEIKKDEAQRLQDKNLDEVREYYLPFV
;
A
#
# COMPACT_ATOMS: atom_id res chain seq x y z
N VAL A 1 -16.43 9.22 -7.86
CA VAL A 1 -15.13 8.75 -8.35
C VAL A 1 -14.91 9.12 -9.80
N ILE A 2 -15.94 9.14 -10.63
CA ILE A 2 -15.87 9.57 -12.03
C ILE A 2 -16.68 10.84 -12.28
N GLU A 3 -16.25 11.62 -13.27
CA GLU A 3 -16.93 12.78 -13.80
C GLU A 3 -17.71 12.44 -15.09
N LYS A 4 -18.44 13.41 -15.67
CA LYS A 4 -19.36 13.21 -16.81
C LYS A 4 -18.75 12.52 -18.04
N ASP A 5 -17.41 12.56 -18.20
CA ASP A 5 -16.71 12.01 -19.37
C ASP A 5 -15.95 10.71 -19.07
N GLU A 6 -16.40 9.92 -18.07
CA GLU A 6 -15.74 8.68 -17.60
C GLU A 6 -14.32 8.89 -17.07
N LYS A 7 -13.92 10.13 -16.79
CA LYS A 7 -12.64 10.48 -16.17
C LYS A 7 -12.74 10.41 -14.67
N LEU A 8 -11.62 10.10 -14.03
CA LEU A 8 -11.50 10.19 -12.58
C LEU A 8 -11.71 11.65 -12.13
N SER A 9 -12.51 11.84 -11.08
CA SER A 9 -12.66 13.15 -10.46
C SER A 9 -11.34 13.65 -9.89
N GLU A 10 -11.20 14.96 -9.71
CA GLU A 10 -10.02 15.56 -9.07
C GLU A 10 -9.77 14.93 -7.70
N ILE A 11 -10.82 14.75 -6.90
CA ILE A 11 -10.71 14.09 -5.56
C ILE A 11 -10.17 12.67 -5.68
N ALA A 12 -10.61 11.90 -6.70
CA ALA A 12 -10.09 10.55 -6.91
C ALA A 12 -8.59 10.56 -7.26
N ASN A 13 -8.16 11.46 -8.13
CA ASN A 13 -6.75 11.64 -8.47
C ASN A 13 -5.91 12.05 -7.25
N ASP A 14 -6.43 12.95 -6.43
CA ASP A 14 -5.79 13.36 -5.18
C ASP A 14 -5.65 12.18 -4.20
N CYS A 15 -6.70 11.38 -4.03
CA CYS A 15 -6.65 10.17 -3.20
C CYS A 15 -5.54 9.22 -3.68
N ILE A 16 -5.49 8.94 -4.98
CA ILE A 16 -4.47 8.09 -5.59
C ILE A 16 -3.08 8.69 -5.36
N SER A 17 -2.92 10.01 -5.53
CA SER A 17 -1.63 10.68 -5.33
C SER A 17 -1.10 10.49 -3.90
N GLY A 18 -1.97 10.58 -2.90
CA GLY A 18 -1.61 10.35 -1.50
C GLY A 18 -1.20 8.90 -1.22
N LEU A 19 -1.94 7.94 -1.76
CA LEU A 19 -1.63 6.51 -1.62
C LEU A 19 -0.28 6.15 -2.24
N ILE A 20 0.01 6.68 -3.44
CA ILE A 20 1.27 6.45 -4.14
C ILE A 20 2.42 7.17 -3.45
N HIS A 21 2.21 8.43 -3.00
CA HIS A 21 3.25 9.21 -2.32
C HIS A 21 3.77 8.49 -1.07
N HIS A 22 2.88 7.91 -0.29
CA HIS A 22 3.17 7.23 0.97
C HIS A 22 3.32 5.70 0.85
N HIS A 23 3.43 5.17 -0.36
CA HIS A 23 3.40 3.73 -0.66
C HIS A 23 4.38 2.91 0.18
N GLU A 24 5.63 3.36 0.32
CA GLU A 24 6.67 2.63 1.06
C GLU A 24 6.34 2.53 2.55
N GLY A 25 5.93 3.63 3.18
CA GLY A 25 5.54 3.63 4.60
C GLY A 25 4.20 2.92 4.84
N LEU A 26 3.25 3.06 3.91
CA LEU A 26 1.97 2.35 3.97
C LEU A 26 2.16 0.83 3.95
N SER A 27 3.13 0.29 3.21
CA SER A 27 3.31 -1.16 3.11
C SER A 27 3.52 -1.82 4.47
N ALA A 28 4.14 -1.17 5.45
CA ALA A 28 4.26 -1.72 6.80
C ALA A 28 2.90 -1.96 7.48
N LEU A 29 1.91 -1.12 7.19
CA LEU A 29 0.58 -1.18 7.79
C LEU A 29 -0.39 -2.07 7.02
N LEU A 30 -0.17 -2.22 5.71
CA LEU A 30 -1.04 -2.96 4.80
C LEU A 30 -0.60 -4.42 4.63
N ALA A 31 0.70 -4.69 4.75
CA ALA A 31 1.35 -5.98 4.62
C ALA A 31 2.26 -6.19 5.83
N SER A 32 1.65 -6.46 6.97
CA SER A 32 2.27 -6.34 8.30
C SER A 32 2.88 -7.64 8.83
N THR A 33 3.15 -8.63 7.97
CA THR A 33 3.82 -9.90 8.33
C THR A 33 5.09 -10.08 7.51
N VAL A 34 6.05 -10.88 8.01
CA VAL A 34 7.33 -11.08 7.28
C VAL A 34 7.12 -11.76 5.93
N ASN A 35 6.23 -12.74 5.85
CA ASN A 35 5.92 -13.47 4.63
C ASN A 35 5.06 -12.68 3.62
N SER A 36 4.48 -11.55 3.99
CA SER A 36 3.81 -10.65 3.05
C SER A 36 4.76 -10.20 1.93
N TYR A 37 6.04 -10.04 2.25
CA TYR A 37 7.06 -9.54 1.33
C TYR A 37 7.56 -10.60 0.32
N ASP A 38 7.27 -11.88 0.56
CA ASP A 38 7.50 -12.95 -0.42
C ASP A 38 6.50 -12.85 -1.58
N ARG A 39 5.27 -12.37 -1.28
CA ARG A 39 4.23 -12.11 -2.27
C ARG A 39 4.45 -10.79 -3.02
N LEU A 40 4.96 -9.76 -2.34
CA LEU A 40 5.11 -8.40 -2.85
C LEU A 40 6.45 -8.26 -3.60
N GLN A 41 6.54 -8.90 -4.75
CA GLN A 41 7.71 -8.92 -5.62
C GLN A 41 7.37 -8.34 -7.02
N PRO A 42 8.36 -7.91 -7.80
CA PRO A 42 8.15 -7.56 -9.20
C PRO A 42 7.45 -8.72 -9.95
N ALA A 43 6.59 -8.39 -10.87
CA ALA A 43 5.81 -9.35 -11.69
C ALA A 43 4.85 -10.28 -10.90
N SER A 44 4.60 -9.99 -9.62
CA SER A 44 3.72 -10.81 -8.76
C SER A 44 2.23 -10.50 -8.88
N MET A 45 1.84 -9.53 -9.68
CA MET A 45 0.46 -8.98 -9.76
C MET A 45 -0.13 -8.52 -8.40
N ALA A 46 0.72 -8.17 -7.44
CA ALA A 46 0.32 -7.89 -6.06
C ALA A 46 0.48 -6.42 -5.64
N GLY A 47 0.75 -5.51 -6.59
CA GLY A 47 0.87 -4.09 -6.29
C GLY A 47 2.25 -3.72 -5.73
N TYR A 48 3.31 -4.10 -6.41
CA TYR A 48 4.69 -3.84 -6.02
C TYR A 48 5.12 -2.38 -6.25
N TRP A 49 4.87 -1.83 -7.46
CA TRP A 49 5.29 -0.48 -7.84
C TRP A 49 4.32 0.59 -7.35
N ALA A 50 4.81 1.74 -6.98
CA ALA A 50 4.02 2.91 -6.59
C ALA A 50 3.36 3.57 -7.81
N ASN A 51 2.43 2.88 -8.46
CA ASN A 51 1.78 3.26 -9.71
C ASN A 51 0.27 2.98 -9.71
N TRP A 52 -0.40 3.43 -10.77
CA TRP A 52 -1.83 3.24 -10.93
C TRP A 52 -2.23 3.12 -12.41
N ALA A 53 -3.36 2.48 -12.67
CA ALA A 53 -3.98 2.40 -13.99
C ALA A 53 -5.46 2.05 -13.92
N GLY A 54 -6.19 2.26 -15.03
CA GLY A 54 -7.55 1.79 -15.22
C GLY A 54 -7.58 0.30 -15.52
N ASP A 55 -8.43 -0.44 -14.81
CA ASP A 55 -8.70 -1.88 -15.01
C ASP A 55 -7.50 -2.80 -15.24
N HIS A 56 -6.35 -2.46 -14.67
CA HIS A 56 -5.11 -3.21 -14.80
C HIS A 56 -4.70 -3.91 -13.50
N ARG A 57 -4.33 -5.20 -13.57
CA ARG A 57 -4.03 -6.03 -12.40
C ARG A 57 -2.59 -5.96 -11.92
N MET A 58 -1.68 -5.40 -12.71
CA MET A 58 -0.25 -5.33 -12.38
C MET A 58 0.12 -4.10 -11.55
N VAL A 59 -0.79 -3.14 -11.39
CA VAL A 59 -0.53 -1.89 -10.66
C VAL A 59 -0.96 -1.96 -9.20
N THR A 60 -0.39 -1.10 -8.37
CA THR A 60 -0.75 -0.97 -6.95
C THR A 60 -2.16 -0.38 -6.77
N ILE A 61 -2.48 0.66 -7.51
CA ILE A 61 -3.79 1.30 -7.45
C ILE A 61 -4.52 1.03 -8.76
N ARG A 62 -5.50 0.15 -8.70
CA ARG A 62 -6.40 -0.11 -9.81
C ARG A 62 -7.65 0.77 -9.69
N THR A 63 -8.02 1.44 -10.76
CA THR A 63 -9.29 2.15 -10.84
C THR A 63 -10.22 1.40 -11.75
N SER A 64 -11.50 1.32 -11.38
CA SER A 64 -12.56 0.81 -12.25
C SER A 64 -13.57 1.91 -12.47
N THR A 65 -13.87 2.20 -13.73
CA THR A 65 -14.77 3.28 -14.16
C THR A 65 -15.85 2.78 -15.11
N SER A 66 -16.03 1.47 -15.22
CA SER A 66 -16.96 0.83 -16.15
C SER A 66 -18.43 1.28 -15.98
N SER A 67 -18.80 1.78 -14.82
CA SER A 67 -20.06 2.49 -14.60
C SER A 67 -19.94 3.42 -13.39
N SER A 68 -20.78 4.47 -13.35
CA SER A 68 -20.79 5.41 -12.20
C SER A 68 -21.10 4.71 -10.87
N ASN A 69 -21.93 3.68 -10.89
CA ASN A 69 -22.36 2.95 -9.70
C ASN A 69 -21.31 1.94 -9.21
N SER A 70 -20.39 1.51 -10.07
CA SER A 70 -19.32 0.56 -9.74
C SER A 70 -17.93 1.19 -9.70
N ALA A 71 -17.85 2.49 -9.93
CA ALA A 71 -16.57 3.21 -9.94
C ALA A 71 -15.89 3.15 -8.57
N ARG A 72 -14.64 2.70 -8.54
CA ARG A 72 -13.88 2.51 -7.32
C ARG A 72 -12.38 2.67 -7.53
N ILE A 73 -11.69 2.87 -6.42
CA ILE A 73 -10.23 2.80 -6.29
C ILE A 73 -9.92 1.54 -5.47
N GLU A 74 -9.12 0.65 -6.01
CA GLU A 74 -8.71 -0.61 -5.38
C GLU A 74 -7.22 -0.54 -5.02
N HIS A 75 -6.88 -0.61 -3.74
CA HIS A 75 -5.49 -0.72 -3.27
C HIS A 75 -5.11 -2.19 -3.17
N ARG A 76 -4.06 -2.61 -3.86
CA ARG A 76 -3.75 -4.03 -4.09
C ARG A 76 -2.60 -4.59 -3.25
N THR A 77 -1.89 -3.75 -2.48
CA THR A 77 -0.79 -4.17 -1.60
C THR A 77 -1.28 -4.88 -0.34
N ALA A 78 -2.43 -4.47 0.20
CA ALA A 78 -2.97 -5.03 1.44
C ALA A 78 -3.19 -6.54 1.32
N ASP A 79 -2.89 -7.26 2.38
CA ASP A 79 -3.10 -8.71 2.47
C ASP A 79 -4.15 -9.10 3.53
N GLY A 80 -4.54 -10.38 3.50
CA GLY A 80 -5.57 -10.93 4.39
C GLY A 80 -5.14 -11.05 5.86
N ALA A 81 -3.84 -11.01 6.15
CA ALA A 81 -3.30 -11.02 7.51
C ALA A 81 -3.28 -9.61 8.14
N GLY A 82 -3.54 -8.57 7.36
CA GLY A 82 -3.61 -7.20 7.84
C GLY A 82 -4.82 -6.96 8.71
N ASN A 83 -4.63 -6.29 9.86
CA ASN A 83 -5.76 -5.86 10.69
C ASN A 83 -6.67 -4.89 9.91
N PRO A 84 -7.96 -5.21 9.67
CA PRO A 84 -8.84 -4.43 8.79
C PRO A 84 -9.04 -2.98 9.26
N TYR A 85 -9.00 -2.73 10.56
CA TYR A 85 -9.12 -1.36 11.09
C TYR A 85 -7.87 -0.53 10.79
N ILE A 86 -6.69 -1.13 10.92
CA ILE A 86 -5.41 -0.47 10.61
C ILE A 86 -5.31 -0.23 9.10
N VAL A 87 -5.57 -1.25 8.30
CA VAL A 87 -5.56 -1.18 6.83
C VAL A 87 -6.49 -0.08 6.33
N THR A 88 -7.77 -0.13 6.73
CA THR A 88 -8.78 0.84 6.28
C THR A 88 -8.44 2.27 6.72
N SER A 89 -8.08 2.46 7.99
CA SER A 89 -7.75 3.79 8.50
C SER A 89 -6.50 4.38 7.84
N SER A 90 -5.50 3.55 7.55
CA SER A 90 -4.26 3.99 6.89
C SER A 90 -4.49 4.41 5.45
N ILE A 91 -5.27 3.64 4.69
CA ILE A 91 -5.68 4.00 3.32
C ILE A 91 -6.44 5.32 3.31
N LEU A 92 -7.44 5.48 4.19
CA LEU A 92 -8.23 6.71 4.26
C LEU A 92 -7.35 7.91 4.64
N LYS A 93 -6.46 7.77 5.61
CA LYS A 93 -5.57 8.86 6.06
C LYS A 93 -4.56 9.27 4.99
N ALA A 94 -3.97 8.31 4.27
CA ALA A 94 -3.09 8.61 3.14
C ALA A 94 -3.85 9.30 1.99
N SER A 95 -5.06 8.84 1.67
CA SER A 95 -5.93 9.51 0.69
C SER A 95 -6.26 10.95 1.11
N MET A 96 -6.58 11.19 2.37
CA MET A 96 -6.81 12.55 2.89
C MET A 96 -5.56 13.44 2.81
N LEU A 97 -4.36 12.87 2.98
CA LEU A 97 -3.11 13.60 2.78
C LEU A 97 -2.94 14.00 1.31
N GLY A 98 -3.31 13.15 0.37
CA GLY A 98 -3.33 13.49 -1.06
C GLY A 98 -4.26 14.66 -1.36
N ILE A 99 -5.50 14.62 -0.86
CA ILE A 99 -6.47 15.71 -1.02
C ILE A 99 -5.94 17.02 -0.43
N LYS A 100 -5.33 16.95 0.76
CA LYS A 100 -4.81 18.14 1.46
C LYS A 100 -3.58 18.73 0.77
N ASN A 101 -2.63 17.89 0.39
CA ASN A 101 -1.30 18.31 -0.05
C ASN A 101 -1.15 18.37 -1.58
N LYS A 102 -2.12 17.82 -2.32
CA LYS A 102 -2.13 17.84 -3.79
C LYS A 102 -0.82 17.32 -4.38
N TYR A 103 -0.39 16.13 -3.93
CA TYR A 103 0.86 15.54 -4.42
C TYR A 103 0.80 15.35 -5.95
N LYS A 104 1.96 15.49 -6.60
CA LYS A 104 2.05 15.25 -8.03
C LYS A 104 1.78 13.78 -8.33
N LEU A 105 0.68 13.53 -9.04
CA LEU A 105 0.34 12.19 -9.52
C LEU A 105 1.10 11.90 -10.83
N LEU A 106 1.76 10.75 -10.90
CA LEU A 106 2.31 10.24 -12.16
C LEU A 106 1.16 9.92 -13.12
N PRO A 107 1.36 10.01 -14.44
CA PRO A 107 0.38 9.52 -15.40
C PRO A 107 0.05 8.06 -15.13
N ALA A 108 -1.18 7.66 -15.45
CA ALA A 108 -1.56 6.25 -15.43
C ALA A 108 -0.58 5.41 -16.26
N GLU A 109 -0.29 4.20 -15.81
CA GLU A 109 0.51 3.27 -16.62
C GLU A 109 -0.31 2.89 -17.85
N ASP A 110 0.33 2.97 -19.00
CA ASP A 110 -0.21 2.55 -20.28
C ASP A 110 0.44 1.21 -20.62
N LEU A 111 -0.31 0.14 -20.41
CA LEU A 111 0.31 -1.15 -20.15
C LEU A 111 -0.08 -2.18 -21.20
N ASP A 112 0.69 -2.28 -22.23
CA ASP A 112 0.74 -3.46 -23.09
C ASP A 112 1.45 -4.64 -22.36
N GLY A 113 0.89 -5.06 -21.22
CA GLY A 113 1.38 -6.18 -20.43
C GLY A 113 2.55 -5.87 -19.47
N MET A 114 2.99 -4.63 -19.38
CA MET A 114 4.07 -4.22 -18.46
C MET A 114 3.52 -3.73 -17.11
N GLU A 115 4.15 -4.14 -16.03
CA GLU A 115 3.69 -3.75 -14.69
C GLU A 115 4.11 -2.35 -14.25
N ASN A 116 5.13 -1.78 -14.88
CA ASN A 116 5.66 -0.46 -14.55
C ASN A 116 6.52 0.12 -15.67
N VAL A 117 6.31 1.39 -15.95
CA VAL A 117 7.14 2.18 -16.88
C VAL A 117 7.72 3.41 -16.18
N ARG A 118 7.02 3.99 -15.18
CA ARG A 118 7.32 5.33 -14.66
C ARG A 118 7.66 5.38 -13.18
N ALA A 119 7.14 4.45 -12.39
CA ALA A 119 7.35 4.50 -10.95
C ALA A 119 8.79 4.08 -10.60
N THR A 120 9.43 4.86 -9.75
CA THR A 120 10.74 4.57 -9.16
C THR A 120 10.64 4.04 -7.73
N LYS A 121 9.54 4.31 -7.05
CA LYS A 121 9.22 3.78 -5.73
C LYS A 121 8.55 2.41 -5.85
N HIS A 122 8.81 1.57 -4.89
CA HIS A 122 8.21 0.24 -4.79
C HIS A 122 8.06 -0.21 -3.34
N VAL A 123 7.38 -1.31 -3.11
CA VAL A 123 7.30 -1.92 -1.78
C VAL A 123 8.70 -2.26 -1.28
N PRO A 124 9.06 -1.91 -0.04
CA PRO A 124 10.32 -2.34 0.56
C PRO A 124 10.47 -3.87 0.55
N SER A 125 11.68 -4.36 0.46
CA SER A 125 11.94 -5.80 0.25
C SER A 125 11.76 -6.69 1.49
N SER A 126 11.37 -6.11 2.63
CA SER A 126 11.11 -6.85 3.87
C SER A 126 10.28 -6.03 4.85
N LEU A 127 9.66 -6.69 5.82
CA LEU A 127 8.94 -6.03 6.91
C LEU A 127 9.83 -5.00 7.63
N SER A 128 11.08 -5.34 7.94
CA SER A 128 12.02 -4.43 8.62
C SER A 128 12.27 -3.15 7.82
N LYS A 129 12.42 -3.26 6.50
CA LYS A 129 12.61 -2.09 5.62
C LYS A 129 11.32 -1.27 5.49
N ALA A 130 10.17 -1.91 5.46
CA ALA A 130 8.88 -1.21 5.43
C ALA A 130 8.61 -0.46 6.74
N ILE A 131 8.96 -1.05 7.89
CA ILE A 131 8.93 -0.39 9.20
C ILE A 131 9.83 0.85 9.20
N ALA A 132 11.04 0.74 8.68
CA ALA A 132 11.96 1.88 8.56
C ALA A 132 11.40 2.97 7.63
N ALA A 133 10.74 2.59 6.54
CA ALA A 133 10.06 3.54 5.65
C ALA A 133 8.91 4.25 6.37
N LEU A 134 8.08 3.55 7.16
CA LEU A 134 7.04 4.16 7.98
C LEU A 134 7.62 5.11 9.05
N GLU A 135 8.71 4.71 9.70
CA GLU A 135 9.42 5.54 10.69
C GLU A 135 9.90 6.87 10.10
N ASN A 136 10.36 6.84 8.86
CA ASN A 136 10.87 8.00 8.13
C ASN A 136 9.76 8.86 7.51
N ASP A 137 8.58 8.31 7.27
CA ASP A 137 7.44 9.06 6.75
C ASP A 137 6.72 9.83 7.86
N LYS A 138 7.31 10.95 8.27
CA LYS A 138 6.80 11.77 9.38
C LYS A 138 5.40 12.31 9.12
N VAL A 139 5.06 12.58 7.86
CA VAL A 139 3.75 13.11 7.47
C VAL A 139 2.67 12.06 7.63
N LEU A 140 2.88 10.86 7.09
CA LEU A 140 1.95 9.74 7.24
C LEU A 140 1.80 9.35 8.72
N LYS A 141 2.92 9.19 9.41
CA LYS A 141 2.99 8.81 10.82
C LYS A 141 2.20 9.76 11.71
N SER A 142 2.42 11.07 11.57
CA SER A 142 1.66 12.09 12.31
C SER A 142 0.17 12.06 11.96
N LYS A 143 -0.19 11.84 10.69
CA LYS A 143 -1.58 11.75 10.26
C LYS A 143 -2.30 10.52 10.82
N ILE A 144 -1.62 9.38 10.94
CA ILE A 144 -2.15 8.15 11.52
C ILE A 144 -2.25 8.30 13.05
N GLY A 145 -1.22 8.88 13.67
CA GLY A 145 -1.08 9.12 15.10
C GLY A 145 0.27 8.58 15.59
N ASP A 146 1.14 9.49 16.03
CA ASP A 146 2.53 9.16 16.40
C ASP A 146 2.61 8.10 17.51
N SER A 147 1.74 8.19 18.54
CA SER A 147 1.73 7.22 19.64
C SER A 147 1.40 5.81 19.15
N PHE A 148 0.35 5.67 18.32
CA PHE A 148 -0.02 4.39 17.73
C PHE A 148 1.10 3.84 16.84
N CYS A 149 1.64 4.68 15.94
CA CYS A 149 2.70 4.24 15.03
C CYS A 149 3.97 3.82 15.78
N ASN A 150 4.35 4.52 16.86
CA ASN A 150 5.49 4.13 17.66
C ASN A 150 5.28 2.74 18.30
N ALA A 151 4.14 2.49 18.91
CA ALA A 151 3.82 1.18 19.48
C ALA A 151 3.79 0.07 18.40
N PHE A 152 3.15 0.34 17.26
CA PHE A 152 3.11 -0.60 16.13
C PHE A 152 4.51 -0.93 15.61
N ILE A 153 5.36 0.08 15.43
CA ILE A 153 6.73 -0.06 14.94
C ILE A 153 7.55 -0.94 15.89
N GLU A 154 7.48 -0.71 17.20
CA GLU A 154 8.23 -1.51 18.17
C GLU A 154 7.77 -2.97 18.20
N ILE A 155 6.46 -3.22 18.18
CA ILE A 155 5.91 -4.59 18.11
C ILE A 155 6.40 -5.30 16.83
N LYS A 156 6.36 -4.60 15.69
CA LYS A 156 6.74 -5.20 14.41
C LYS A 156 8.25 -5.35 14.24
N LYS A 157 9.07 -4.53 14.88
CA LYS A 157 10.52 -4.73 14.96
C LYS A 157 10.86 -6.01 15.74
N ASP A 158 10.24 -6.21 16.90
CA ASP A 158 10.43 -7.42 17.70
C ASP A 158 9.99 -8.67 16.93
N GLU A 159 8.83 -8.63 16.28
CA GLU A 159 8.32 -9.71 15.43
C GLU A 159 9.28 -10.05 14.28
N ALA A 160 9.74 -9.04 13.54
CA ALA A 160 10.67 -9.22 12.43
C ALA A 160 12.01 -9.81 12.91
N GLN A 161 12.49 -9.39 14.07
CA GLN A 161 13.72 -9.92 14.66
C GLN A 161 13.57 -11.38 15.09
N ARG A 162 12.45 -11.76 15.72
CA ARG A 162 12.17 -13.15 16.14
C ARG A 162 12.07 -14.12 14.97
N LEU A 163 11.62 -13.62 13.82
CA LEU A 163 11.38 -14.44 12.63
C LEU A 163 12.50 -14.35 11.58
N GLN A 164 13.55 -13.57 11.83
CA GLN A 164 14.61 -13.29 10.85
C GLN A 164 15.27 -14.55 10.29
N ASP A 165 15.58 -15.54 11.15
CA ASP A 165 16.31 -16.76 10.79
C ASP A 165 15.39 -18.00 10.72
N LYS A 166 14.07 -17.77 10.70
CA LYS A 166 13.05 -18.82 10.66
C LYS A 166 12.79 -19.27 9.23
N ASN A 167 12.60 -20.57 9.04
CA ASN A 167 12.15 -21.12 7.78
C ASN A 167 10.64 -20.86 7.57
N LEU A 168 10.15 -21.12 6.37
CA LEU A 168 8.76 -20.82 6.00
C LEU A 168 7.72 -21.51 6.89
N ASP A 169 7.97 -22.75 7.32
CA ASP A 169 7.03 -23.51 8.14
C ASP A 169 6.98 -22.93 9.56
N GLU A 170 8.11 -22.58 10.14
CA GLU A 170 8.17 -21.90 11.43
C GLU A 170 7.48 -20.53 11.41
N VAL A 171 7.62 -19.77 10.30
CA VAL A 171 6.91 -18.50 10.10
C VAL A 171 5.41 -18.72 10.01
N ARG A 172 4.98 -19.75 9.29
CA ARG A 172 3.55 -20.11 9.20
C ARG A 172 2.98 -20.51 10.56
N GLU A 173 3.67 -21.38 11.30
CA GLU A 173 3.26 -21.80 12.64
C GLU A 173 3.12 -20.61 13.59
N TYR A 174 4.02 -19.61 13.49
CA TYR A 174 3.92 -18.38 14.28
C TYR A 174 2.64 -17.58 13.98
N TYR A 175 2.23 -17.46 12.70
CA TYR A 175 1.09 -16.64 12.33
C TYR A 175 -0.27 -17.36 12.39
N LEU A 176 -0.33 -18.68 12.20
CA LEU A 176 -1.57 -19.44 12.16
C LEU A 176 -2.56 -19.17 13.31
N PRO A 177 -2.13 -18.92 14.57
CA PRO A 177 -3.05 -18.61 15.66
C PRO A 177 -3.73 -17.23 15.54
N PHE A 178 -3.27 -16.36 14.64
CA PHE A 178 -3.71 -14.97 14.54
C PHE A 178 -4.44 -14.64 13.23
N VAL A 179 -4.53 -15.57 12.30
CA VAL A 179 -5.13 -15.39 10.97
C VAL A 179 -6.22 -16.41 10.68
#